data_079866ac1dc159b3e2079a6b6eae7eee
#
_entry.id   079866ac1dc159b3e2079a6b6eae7eee
#
_cell.length_a   1.000
_cell.length_b   1.000
_cell.length_c   1.000
_cell.angle_alpha   90.00
_cell.angle_beta   90.00
_cell.angle_gamma   90.00
#
_symmetry.space_group_name_H-M   'P 1'
#
loop_
_entity.id
_entity.type
_entity.pdbx_description
1 polymer ?
#
loop_
_entity_poly.entity_id
_entity_poly.type
_entity_poly.pdbx_seq_one_letter_code
_entity_poly.pdbx_strand_id
1 'polypeptide(L)'
;MYPIKFGTDGWRGIIAAEFTVDNVKRVAQGTAEHIKQHHADNKMVVLGHDCRFAGELFANTVAQIMCANGISVKMAKGFVSTPMISLGAVKHGAALGIIITASHNPPAYSGYKLKAHYGGPSSPAVIDAVEKMIPDSVSINLSSMEELEKSGMISYVDLETLYVQEVESKFDLNAINNSGMEFAYDAMYGAGQNAMRRLFPDITLLHCEHNPGFDGQAPEPIHKNLTEFSELIKVSEDIDCGLVTDGDADRIGLYNKKGEFVDSHHIILLLVHYLHKYKGMSGKVITTFSATSKITEMAKAYGLDIEITKIGFKYICEKMVTENVLVGGEESGGIAIKGFIPERDGIWIGLTLWEFMAKTGKSLDDLIQEVYDVVGKFAMGRIDLHITEEIKQRVLDKCKAGKYTSFGNYKIQKVEDLDGYKLKAHYGGPSSPAVIDAVEKMIPDSVSMNLSSMEELEKSCMISYVDLETLYVQEVESK
;
A
#
# COMPACT_ATOMS: atom_id res chain seq x y z
N MET A 1 9.56 14.17 -26.50
CA MET A 1 8.25 13.86 -25.88
C MET A 1 8.50 12.97 -24.66
N TYR A 2 7.86 13.23 -23.54
CA TYR A 2 8.05 12.41 -22.32
C TYR A 2 7.43 11.01 -22.53
N PRO A 3 8.21 9.93 -22.32
CA PRO A 3 7.70 8.57 -22.40
C PRO A 3 6.87 8.27 -21.14
N ILE A 4 5.58 7.96 -21.30
CA ILE A 4 4.70 7.60 -20.20
C ILE A 4 4.73 6.08 -20.03
N LYS A 5 5.10 5.61 -18.85
CA LYS A 5 5.07 4.19 -18.49
C LYS A 5 4.37 3.99 -17.16
N PHE A 6 3.54 2.95 -17.10
CA PHE A 6 2.91 2.52 -15.86
C PHE A 6 3.86 1.60 -15.11
N GLY A 7 4.01 1.87 -13.80
CA GLY A 7 4.73 1.00 -12.88
C GLY A 7 3.86 -0.14 -12.34
N THR A 8 4.15 -0.55 -11.10
CA THR A 8 3.41 -1.63 -10.41
C THR A 8 1.94 -1.27 -10.13
N ASP A 9 1.66 0.02 -9.84
CA ASP A 9 0.30 0.51 -9.54
C ASP A 9 0.15 1.96 -10.05
N GLY A 10 -0.02 2.10 -11.36
CA GLY A 10 -0.24 3.39 -12.04
C GLY A 10 1.03 4.04 -12.60
N TRP A 11 0.80 5.14 -13.34
CA TRP A 11 1.86 6.05 -13.77
C TRP A 11 2.05 7.14 -12.72
N ARG A 12 3.30 7.46 -12.39
CA ARG A 12 3.67 8.52 -11.45
C ARG A 12 4.71 9.45 -12.08
N GLY A 13 4.70 10.70 -11.66
CA GLY A 13 5.67 11.69 -12.14
C GLY A 13 5.71 12.92 -11.24
N ILE A 14 6.78 13.70 -11.36
CA ILE A 14 6.95 14.97 -10.65
C ILE A 14 5.98 16.00 -11.23
N ILE A 15 5.18 16.65 -10.36
CA ILE A 15 4.21 17.69 -10.73
C ILE A 15 4.93 18.83 -11.45
N ALA A 16 4.33 19.30 -12.55
CA ALA A 16 4.83 20.33 -13.44
C ALA A 16 6.10 19.98 -14.26
N ALA A 17 6.73 18.84 -14.01
CA ALA A 17 7.81 18.32 -14.85
C ALA A 17 7.32 17.19 -15.78
N GLU A 18 6.92 16.10 -15.20
CA GLU A 18 6.46 14.89 -15.87
C GLU A 18 4.93 14.76 -15.79
N PHE A 19 4.39 14.97 -14.59
CA PHE A 19 2.95 14.96 -14.35
C PHE A 19 2.36 16.34 -14.64
N THR A 20 2.08 16.58 -15.91
CA THR A 20 1.54 17.82 -16.45
C THR A 20 0.13 17.62 -16.97
N VAL A 21 -0.66 18.71 -17.09
CA VAL A 21 -2.00 18.66 -17.69
C VAL A 21 -1.98 18.00 -19.08
N ASP A 22 -0.97 18.31 -19.90
CA ASP A 22 -0.90 17.73 -21.25
C ASP A 22 -0.56 16.23 -21.23
N ASN A 23 0.31 15.78 -20.33
CA ASN A 23 0.59 14.35 -20.18
C ASN A 23 -0.62 13.60 -19.58
N VAL A 24 -1.34 14.21 -18.63
CA VAL A 24 -2.60 13.66 -18.10
C VAL A 24 -3.66 13.53 -19.19
N LYS A 25 -3.81 14.52 -20.08
CA LYS A 25 -4.69 14.40 -21.27
C LYS A 25 -4.34 13.20 -22.12
N ARG A 26 -3.04 12.95 -22.36
CA ARG A 26 -2.56 11.82 -23.16
C ARG A 26 -2.94 10.48 -22.53
N VAL A 27 -2.70 10.31 -21.24
CA VAL A 27 -3.07 9.08 -20.50
C VAL A 27 -4.57 8.88 -20.49
N ALA A 28 -5.34 9.95 -20.21
CA ALA A 28 -6.79 9.91 -20.24
C ALA A 28 -7.33 9.52 -21.62
N GLN A 29 -6.73 10.04 -22.71
CA GLN A 29 -7.11 9.66 -24.07
C GLN A 29 -6.84 8.17 -24.35
N GLY A 30 -5.66 7.64 -23.95
CA GLY A 30 -5.37 6.21 -24.07
C GLY A 30 -6.36 5.34 -23.29
N THR A 31 -6.72 5.77 -22.07
CA THR A 31 -7.74 5.11 -21.26
C THR A 31 -9.12 5.15 -21.93
N ALA A 32 -9.50 6.30 -22.52
CA ALA A 32 -10.77 6.44 -23.23
C ALA A 32 -10.85 5.54 -24.47
N GLU A 33 -9.75 5.42 -25.24
CA GLU A 33 -9.67 4.49 -26.37
C GLU A 33 -9.83 3.05 -25.93
N HIS A 34 -9.18 2.66 -24.83
CA HIS A 34 -9.34 1.32 -24.27
C HIS A 34 -10.80 1.04 -23.89
N ILE A 35 -11.47 1.97 -23.20
CA ILE A 35 -12.88 1.81 -22.81
C ILE A 35 -13.77 1.66 -24.04
N LYS A 36 -13.57 2.47 -25.08
CA LYS A 36 -14.36 2.37 -26.33
C LYS A 36 -14.21 1.02 -27.02
N GLN A 37 -13.01 0.43 -26.96
CA GLN A 37 -12.72 -0.85 -27.62
C GLN A 37 -13.18 -2.06 -26.80
N HIS A 38 -13.06 -2.00 -25.49
CA HIS A 38 -13.26 -3.18 -24.62
C HIS A 38 -14.49 -3.11 -23.72
N HIS A 39 -15.13 -1.93 -23.61
CA HIS A 39 -16.32 -1.70 -22.79
C HIS A 39 -17.40 -0.93 -23.57
N ALA A 40 -17.66 -1.36 -24.80
CA ALA A 40 -18.59 -0.65 -25.70
C ALA A 40 -20.00 -0.47 -25.12
N ASP A 41 -20.46 -1.44 -24.32
CA ASP A 41 -21.79 -1.46 -23.69
C ASP A 41 -21.82 -0.74 -22.33
N ASN A 42 -20.66 -0.37 -21.78
CA ASN A 42 -20.53 0.31 -20.50
C ASN A 42 -19.48 1.42 -20.58
N LYS A 43 -19.91 2.61 -20.96
CA LYS A 43 -19.05 3.78 -21.14
C LYS A 43 -19.17 4.74 -19.95
N MET A 44 -18.94 4.25 -18.74
CA MET A 44 -18.97 5.04 -17.51
C MET A 44 -17.76 4.73 -16.64
N VAL A 45 -17.16 5.77 -16.07
CA VAL A 45 -16.05 5.66 -15.10
C VAL A 45 -16.41 6.32 -13.79
N VAL A 46 -15.83 5.81 -12.68
CA VAL A 46 -15.76 6.50 -11.40
C VAL A 46 -14.40 7.17 -11.31
N LEU A 47 -14.36 8.45 -10.94
CA LEU A 47 -13.14 9.26 -10.93
C LEU A 47 -13.03 10.07 -9.65
N GLY A 48 -11.82 10.17 -9.09
CA GLY A 48 -11.51 11.02 -7.95
C GLY A 48 -10.03 11.29 -7.83
N HIS A 49 -9.66 11.95 -6.74
CA HIS A 49 -8.26 12.29 -6.39
C HIS A 49 -8.03 12.19 -4.89
N ASP A 50 -6.78 12.03 -4.49
CA ASP A 50 -6.35 12.10 -3.09
C ASP A 50 -6.10 13.55 -2.62
N CYS A 51 -5.46 13.72 -1.47
CA CYS A 51 -5.17 15.02 -0.86
C CYS A 51 -4.06 15.83 -1.54
N ARG A 52 -3.40 15.30 -2.57
CA ARG A 52 -2.23 15.91 -3.21
C ARG A 52 -2.55 17.20 -3.92
N PHE A 53 -1.52 18.07 -4.00
CA PHE A 53 -1.61 19.33 -4.74
C PHE A 53 -2.06 19.10 -6.19
N ALA A 54 -2.96 19.99 -6.66
CA ALA A 54 -3.57 19.95 -7.99
C ALA A 54 -4.36 18.67 -8.35
N GLY A 55 -4.72 17.82 -7.37
CA GLY A 55 -5.51 16.61 -7.60
C GLY A 55 -6.81 16.89 -8.34
N GLU A 56 -7.57 17.91 -7.91
CA GLU A 56 -8.81 18.34 -8.57
C GLU A 56 -8.60 18.81 -10.03
N LEU A 57 -7.54 19.60 -10.27
CA LEU A 57 -7.21 20.06 -11.63
C LEU A 57 -6.96 18.88 -12.58
N PHE A 58 -6.19 17.90 -12.13
CA PHE A 58 -5.89 16.73 -12.94
C PHE A 58 -7.13 15.82 -13.12
N ALA A 59 -7.93 15.63 -12.07
CA ALA A 59 -9.17 14.88 -12.16
C ALA A 59 -10.17 15.55 -13.12
N ASN A 60 -10.33 16.87 -13.04
CA ASN A 60 -11.17 17.62 -13.99
C ASN A 60 -10.66 17.46 -15.43
N THR A 61 -9.36 17.49 -15.66
CA THR A 61 -8.76 17.23 -16.99
C THR A 61 -9.10 15.83 -17.50
N VAL A 62 -9.02 14.82 -16.64
CA VAL A 62 -9.42 13.44 -17.01
C VAL A 62 -10.90 13.39 -17.35
N ALA A 63 -11.77 13.99 -16.53
CA ALA A 63 -13.22 14.03 -16.77
C ALA A 63 -13.56 14.65 -18.12
N GLN A 64 -12.96 15.79 -18.45
CA GLN A 64 -13.17 16.46 -19.74
C GLN A 64 -12.78 15.57 -20.93
N ILE A 65 -11.63 14.88 -20.85
CA ILE A 65 -11.19 13.94 -21.91
C ILE A 65 -12.15 12.75 -22.02
N MET A 66 -12.57 12.15 -20.89
CA MET A 66 -13.55 11.06 -20.91
C MET A 66 -14.85 11.48 -21.58
N CYS A 67 -15.40 12.62 -21.17
CA CYS A 67 -16.65 13.15 -21.73
C CYS A 67 -16.53 13.51 -23.22
N ALA A 68 -15.42 14.09 -23.66
CA ALA A 68 -15.15 14.37 -25.07
C ALA A 68 -15.08 13.09 -25.94
N ASN A 69 -14.81 11.93 -25.31
CA ASN A 69 -14.85 10.61 -25.94
C ASN A 69 -16.19 9.87 -25.75
N GLY A 70 -17.23 10.54 -25.24
CA GLY A 70 -18.55 9.96 -25.03
C GLY A 70 -18.63 9.00 -23.84
N ILE A 71 -17.72 9.14 -22.86
CA ILE A 71 -17.68 8.34 -21.63
C ILE A 71 -18.20 9.21 -20.49
N SER A 72 -19.25 8.77 -19.81
CA SER A 72 -19.80 9.48 -18.65
C SER A 72 -18.94 9.28 -17.41
N VAL A 73 -18.94 10.28 -16.52
CA VAL A 73 -18.10 10.30 -15.34
C VAL A 73 -18.93 10.47 -14.08
N LYS A 74 -18.76 9.55 -13.13
CA LYS A 74 -19.16 9.74 -11.73
C LYS A 74 -17.96 10.29 -10.96
N MET A 75 -17.97 11.59 -10.72
CA MET A 75 -16.90 12.30 -10.02
C MET A 75 -17.09 12.22 -8.51
N ALA A 76 -16.08 11.84 -7.77
CA ALA A 76 -16.09 11.90 -6.32
C ALA A 76 -16.25 13.34 -5.82
N LYS A 77 -16.98 13.55 -4.73
CA LYS A 77 -17.03 14.82 -4.01
C LYS A 77 -15.81 14.94 -3.12
N GLY A 78 -14.99 15.98 -3.34
CA GLY A 78 -13.75 16.19 -2.61
C GLY A 78 -12.70 15.11 -2.88
N PHE A 79 -11.71 15.02 -1.99
CA PHE A 79 -10.69 13.98 -2.07
C PHE A 79 -11.20 12.64 -1.50
N VAL A 80 -10.70 11.54 -2.04
CA VAL A 80 -11.10 10.18 -1.65
C VAL A 80 -9.89 9.24 -1.66
N SER A 81 -10.01 8.14 -0.93
CA SER A 81 -8.98 7.08 -0.92
C SER A 81 -9.06 6.18 -2.15
N THR A 82 -7.98 5.46 -2.41
CA THR A 82 -7.94 4.43 -3.47
C THR A 82 -9.02 3.35 -3.28
N PRO A 83 -9.22 2.75 -2.07
CA PRO A 83 -10.31 1.77 -1.88
C PRO A 83 -11.71 2.37 -2.09
N MET A 84 -11.94 3.65 -1.81
CA MET A 84 -13.23 4.29 -2.11
C MET A 84 -13.54 4.34 -3.62
N ILE A 85 -12.54 4.60 -4.46
CA ILE A 85 -12.69 4.54 -5.93
C ILE A 85 -12.97 3.11 -6.39
N SER A 86 -12.23 2.14 -5.86
CA SER A 86 -12.41 0.72 -6.19
C SER A 86 -13.79 0.21 -5.79
N LEU A 87 -14.26 0.53 -4.58
CA LEU A 87 -15.61 0.23 -4.13
C LEU A 87 -16.67 0.94 -4.98
N GLY A 88 -16.44 2.22 -5.27
CA GLY A 88 -17.31 3.02 -6.13
C GLY A 88 -17.46 2.43 -7.53
N ALA A 89 -16.39 1.91 -8.12
CA ALA A 89 -16.44 1.24 -9.41
C ALA A 89 -17.38 0.03 -9.39
N VAL A 90 -17.31 -0.78 -8.35
CA VAL A 90 -18.21 -1.93 -8.14
C VAL A 90 -19.66 -1.47 -7.93
N LYS A 91 -19.89 -0.59 -6.97
CA LYS A 91 -21.24 -0.19 -6.54
C LYS A 91 -22.00 0.58 -7.62
N HIS A 92 -21.29 1.29 -8.47
CA HIS A 92 -21.91 2.00 -9.60
C HIS A 92 -21.88 1.21 -10.93
N GLY A 93 -21.25 0.03 -10.95
CA GLY A 93 -21.13 -0.77 -12.16
C GLY A 93 -20.30 -0.08 -13.25
N ALA A 94 -19.23 0.62 -12.88
CA ALA A 94 -18.38 1.34 -13.82
C ALA A 94 -17.50 0.39 -14.64
N ALA A 95 -17.14 0.81 -15.86
CA ALA A 95 -16.16 0.09 -16.67
C ALA A 95 -14.78 0.08 -15.99
N LEU A 96 -14.38 1.25 -15.49
CA LEU A 96 -13.13 1.45 -14.74
C LEU A 96 -13.32 2.49 -13.63
N GLY A 97 -12.51 2.36 -12.58
CA GLY A 97 -12.23 3.45 -11.65
C GLY A 97 -10.91 4.14 -12.01
N ILE A 98 -10.83 5.43 -11.79
CA ILE A 98 -9.64 6.25 -12.03
C ILE A 98 -9.38 7.08 -10.78
N ILE A 99 -8.15 7.05 -10.26
CA ILE A 99 -7.76 7.93 -9.16
C ILE A 99 -6.47 8.65 -9.46
N ILE A 100 -6.47 9.95 -9.19
CA ILE A 100 -5.29 10.81 -9.24
C ILE A 100 -4.62 10.78 -7.87
N THR A 101 -3.50 10.06 -7.78
CA THR A 101 -2.73 9.84 -6.55
C THR A 101 -1.34 9.33 -6.86
N ALA A 102 -0.37 9.66 -6.01
CA ALA A 102 0.95 9.01 -6.00
C ALA A 102 1.17 8.20 -4.73
N SER A 103 0.09 7.84 -3.99
CA SER A 103 0.14 7.01 -2.78
C SER A 103 1.15 7.54 -1.75
N HIS A 104 2.19 6.79 -1.46
CA HIS A 104 3.24 7.11 -0.48
C HIS A 104 4.41 7.94 -1.03
N ASN A 105 4.41 8.33 -2.31
CA ASN A 105 5.51 9.15 -2.86
C ASN A 105 5.57 10.53 -2.22
N PRO A 106 6.75 11.19 -2.24
CA PRO A 106 6.90 12.56 -1.74
C PRO A 106 5.87 13.55 -2.32
N PRO A 107 5.63 14.70 -1.66
CA PRO A 107 4.61 15.69 -2.07
C PRO A 107 4.77 16.20 -3.51
N ALA A 108 6.00 16.24 -4.02
CA ALA A 108 6.29 16.69 -5.39
C ALA A 108 5.72 15.79 -6.48
N TYR A 109 5.25 14.58 -6.13
CA TYR A 109 4.72 13.61 -7.10
C TYR A 109 3.20 13.65 -7.16
N SER A 110 2.66 13.35 -8.35
CA SER A 110 1.29 12.90 -8.54
C SER A 110 1.27 11.68 -9.46
N GLY A 111 0.11 11.06 -9.63
CA GLY A 111 0.00 9.84 -10.43
C GLY A 111 -1.42 9.58 -10.90
N TYR A 112 -1.54 8.58 -11.77
CA TYR A 112 -2.78 8.14 -12.40
C TYR A 112 -2.90 6.62 -12.27
N LYS A 113 -3.84 6.14 -11.46
CA LYS A 113 -4.10 4.71 -11.26
C LYS A 113 -5.40 4.30 -11.94
N LEU A 114 -5.40 3.07 -12.48
CA LEU A 114 -6.58 2.42 -13.05
C LEU A 114 -7.08 1.29 -12.14
N LYS A 115 -8.36 1.33 -11.82
CA LYS A 115 -9.06 0.32 -11.04
C LYS A 115 -10.08 -0.39 -11.93
N ALA A 116 -10.15 -1.71 -11.80
CA ALA A 116 -11.05 -2.50 -12.61
C ALA A 116 -12.47 -2.54 -12.03
N HIS A 117 -13.41 -2.92 -12.86
CA HIS A 117 -14.83 -3.07 -12.50
C HIS A 117 -15.10 -4.03 -11.34
N TYR A 118 -14.18 -4.94 -11.04
CA TYR A 118 -14.27 -5.87 -9.90
C TYR A 118 -13.79 -5.26 -8.58
N GLY A 119 -13.34 -4.00 -8.56
CA GLY A 119 -12.97 -3.29 -7.33
C GLY A 119 -11.54 -3.55 -6.85
N GLY A 120 -10.60 -3.63 -7.76
CA GLY A 120 -9.17 -3.79 -7.47
C GLY A 120 -8.30 -3.17 -8.56
N PRO A 121 -6.96 -3.25 -8.45
CA PRO A 121 -6.05 -2.80 -9.51
C PRO A 121 -6.39 -3.42 -10.87
N SER A 122 -6.28 -2.66 -11.94
CA SER A 122 -6.40 -3.20 -13.29
C SER A 122 -5.27 -4.19 -13.57
N SER A 123 -5.59 -5.26 -14.32
CA SER A 123 -4.61 -6.29 -14.65
C SER A 123 -3.47 -5.74 -15.52
N PRO A 124 -2.28 -6.39 -15.51
CA PRO A 124 -1.18 -6.02 -16.39
C PRO A 124 -1.58 -5.92 -17.85
N ALA A 125 -2.45 -6.80 -18.32
CA ALA A 125 -2.93 -6.80 -19.71
C ALA A 125 -3.72 -5.53 -20.05
N VAL A 126 -4.56 -5.04 -19.12
CA VAL A 126 -5.30 -3.78 -19.29
C VAL A 126 -4.35 -2.59 -19.30
N ILE A 127 -3.39 -2.57 -18.35
CA ILE A 127 -2.39 -1.50 -18.27
C ILE A 127 -1.55 -1.43 -19.54
N ASP A 128 -1.03 -2.57 -20.02
CA ASP A 128 -0.25 -2.63 -21.26
C ASP A 128 -1.06 -2.20 -22.49
N ALA A 129 -2.35 -2.52 -22.51
CA ALA A 129 -3.24 -2.09 -23.61
C ALA A 129 -3.45 -0.58 -23.59
N VAL A 130 -3.73 0.00 -22.42
CA VAL A 130 -3.88 1.45 -22.25
C VAL A 130 -2.58 2.17 -22.64
N GLU A 131 -1.41 1.70 -22.14
CA GLU A 131 -0.11 2.30 -22.42
C GLU A 131 0.17 2.39 -23.92
N LYS A 132 -0.15 1.34 -24.69
CA LYS A 132 -0.01 1.32 -26.16
C LYS A 132 -0.94 2.27 -26.90
N MET A 133 -2.04 2.70 -26.26
CA MET A 133 -3.02 3.62 -26.82
C MET A 133 -2.76 5.08 -26.45
N ILE A 134 -1.74 5.37 -25.64
CA ILE A 134 -1.39 6.74 -25.26
C ILE A 134 -0.87 7.50 -26.47
N PRO A 135 -1.55 8.54 -26.95
CA PRO A 135 -1.12 9.30 -28.12
C PRO A 135 0.03 10.25 -27.77
N ASP A 136 0.72 10.69 -28.80
CA ASP A 136 1.79 11.68 -28.66
C ASP A 136 1.29 13.06 -28.22
N SER A 137 0.09 13.43 -28.63
CA SER A 137 -0.59 14.68 -28.25
C SER A 137 -2.09 14.51 -28.31
N VAL A 138 -2.81 15.38 -27.61
CA VAL A 138 -4.27 15.43 -27.64
C VAL A 138 -4.70 16.83 -28.08
N SER A 139 -5.42 16.90 -29.20
CA SER A 139 -5.98 18.13 -29.75
C SER A 139 -7.50 17.97 -29.87
N ILE A 140 -8.19 18.12 -28.73
CA ILE A 140 -9.66 18.01 -28.63
C ILE A 140 -10.18 19.27 -27.97
N ASN A 141 -11.28 19.83 -28.49
CA ASN A 141 -11.99 20.89 -27.80
C ASN A 141 -12.68 20.31 -26.55
N LEU A 142 -12.36 20.84 -25.40
CA LEU A 142 -12.89 20.40 -24.12
C LEU A 142 -14.02 21.36 -23.69
N SER A 143 -15.18 20.81 -23.37
CA SER A 143 -16.24 21.55 -22.68
C SER A 143 -15.83 21.86 -21.24
N SER A 144 -16.39 22.95 -20.71
CA SER A 144 -16.22 23.27 -19.29
C SER A 144 -16.88 22.24 -18.38
N MET A 145 -16.42 22.12 -17.14
CA MET A 145 -17.03 21.22 -16.16
C MET A 145 -18.52 21.52 -15.97
N GLU A 146 -18.89 22.80 -15.94
CA GLU A 146 -20.28 23.24 -15.80
C GLU A 146 -21.18 22.79 -16.99
N GLU A 147 -20.68 22.86 -18.23
CA GLU A 147 -21.40 22.37 -19.41
C GLU A 147 -21.58 20.86 -19.38
N LEU A 148 -20.54 20.12 -18.94
CA LEU A 148 -20.57 18.66 -18.82
C LEU A 148 -21.51 18.19 -17.73
N GLU A 149 -21.61 18.91 -16.62
CA GLU A 149 -22.58 18.66 -15.56
C GLU A 149 -24.01 18.93 -16.05
N LYS A 150 -24.26 20.07 -16.69
CA LYS A 150 -25.58 20.41 -17.27
C LYS A 150 -26.04 19.40 -18.32
N SER A 151 -25.12 18.83 -19.08
CA SER A 151 -25.43 17.80 -20.08
C SER A 151 -25.66 16.41 -19.49
N GLY A 152 -25.37 16.22 -18.18
CA GLY A 152 -25.45 14.93 -17.49
C GLY A 152 -24.29 13.98 -17.82
N MET A 153 -23.24 14.45 -18.52
CA MET A 153 -22.03 13.66 -18.77
C MET A 153 -21.19 13.48 -17.50
N ILE A 154 -21.25 14.44 -16.58
CA ILE A 154 -20.66 14.36 -15.25
C ILE A 154 -21.76 14.38 -14.19
N SER A 155 -21.65 13.52 -13.20
CA SER A 155 -22.44 13.55 -11.98
C SER A 155 -21.54 13.34 -10.76
N TYR A 156 -21.78 14.11 -9.70
CA TYR A 156 -21.03 13.97 -8.46
C TYR A 156 -21.64 12.88 -7.57
N VAL A 157 -20.77 12.05 -7.00
CA VAL A 157 -21.12 10.96 -6.08
C VAL A 157 -20.37 11.06 -4.77
N ASP A 158 -21.04 10.69 -3.69
CA ASP A 158 -20.46 10.70 -2.35
C ASP A 158 -19.87 9.32 -2.03
N LEU A 159 -18.62 9.10 -2.47
CA LEU A 159 -17.93 7.83 -2.28
C LEU A 159 -17.48 7.62 -0.82
N GLU A 160 -17.25 8.70 -0.07
CA GLU A 160 -16.91 8.60 1.34
C GLU A 160 -18.10 8.05 2.14
N THR A 161 -19.31 8.60 1.95
CA THR A 161 -20.52 8.07 2.58
C THR A 161 -20.78 6.62 2.18
N LEU A 162 -20.58 6.27 0.89
CA LEU A 162 -20.70 4.91 0.42
C LEU A 162 -19.75 3.95 1.15
N TYR A 163 -18.50 4.37 1.35
CA TYR A 163 -17.47 3.60 2.04
C TYR A 163 -17.79 3.44 3.53
N VAL A 164 -18.14 4.54 4.21
CA VAL A 164 -18.54 4.51 5.63
C VAL A 164 -19.70 3.55 5.85
N GLN A 165 -20.73 3.60 5.02
CA GLN A 165 -21.87 2.67 5.10
C GLN A 165 -21.46 1.21 4.88
N GLU A 166 -20.53 0.94 3.98
CA GLU A 166 -20.00 -0.41 3.78
C GLU A 166 -19.25 -0.90 5.03
N VAL A 167 -18.43 -0.06 5.65
CA VAL A 167 -17.75 -0.36 6.92
C VAL A 167 -18.78 -0.64 8.03
N GLU A 168 -19.74 0.25 8.25
CA GLU A 168 -20.82 0.10 9.25
C GLU A 168 -21.60 -1.20 9.06
N SER A 169 -21.76 -1.66 7.82
CA SER A 169 -22.48 -2.90 7.52
C SER A 169 -21.69 -4.17 7.81
N LYS A 170 -20.36 -4.09 7.96
CA LYS A 170 -19.45 -5.24 8.05
C LYS A 170 -18.75 -5.38 9.38
N PHE A 171 -18.52 -4.28 10.08
CA PHE A 171 -17.83 -4.25 11.36
C PHE A 171 -18.80 -4.03 12.53
N ASP A 172 -18.48 -4.66 13.63
CA ASP A 172 -19.14 -4.40 14.91
C ASP A 172 -18.48 -3.18 15.59
N LEU A 173 -18.80 -1.99 15.07
CA LEU A 173 -18.25 -0.73 15.61
C LEU A 173 -18.61 -0.52 17.07
N ASN A 174 -19.77 -1.05 17.52
CA ASN A 174 -20.16 -0.99 18.93
C ASN A 174 -19.22 -1.82 19.81
N ALA A 175 -18.77 -2.99 19.35
CA ALA A 175 -17.78 -3.78 20.08
C ALA A 175 -16.44 -3.05 20.20
N ILE A 176 -16.01 -2.35 19.13
CA ILE A 176 -14.79 -1.55 19.16
C ILE A 176 -14.93 -0.38 20.15
N ASN A 177 -15.98 0.44 20.00
CA ASN A 177 -16.21 1.62 20.82
C ASN A 177 -16.44 1.32 22.32
N ASN A 178 -16.99 0.15 22.64
CA ASN A 178 -17.27 -0.25 24.03
C ASN A 178 -16.25 -1.27 24.57
N SER A 179 -15.13 -1.47 23.91
CA SER A 179 -14.09 -2.42 24.33
C SER A 179 -13.35 -2.01 25.61
N GLY A 180 -13.42 -0.73 25.95
CA GLY A 180 -12.57 -0.12 27.00
C GLY A 180 -11.12 0.09 26.55
N MET A 181 -10.83 -0.10 25.29
CA MET A 181 -9.52 0.20 24.66
C MET A 181 -9.56 1.56 23.99
N GLU A 182 -8.46 2.30 24.12
CA GLU A 182 -8.28 3.58 23.44
C GLU A 182 -7.47 3.41 22.15
N PHE A 183 -7.99 3.99 21.08
CA PHE A 183 -7.39 3.90 19.75
C PHE A 183 -6.95 5.28 19.25
N ALA A 184 -5.93 5.30 18.42
CA ALA A 184 -5.47 6.49 17.73
C ALA A 184 -5.29 6.22 16.23
N TYR A 185 -5.42 7.26 15.43
CA TYR A 185 -5.24 7.18 13.99
C TYR A 185 -4.40 8.35 13.47
N ASP A 186 -3.40 8.02 12.66
CA ASP A 186 -2.61 9.00 11.90
C ASP A 186 -2.88 8.82 10.40
N ALA A 187 -3.49 9.83 9.78
CA ALA A 187 -3.75 9.83 8.35
C ALA A 187 -2.53 10.22 7.52
N MET A 188 -1.43 10.67 8.11
CA MET A 188 -0.30 11.27 7.40
C MET A 188 -0.76 12.33 6.38
N TYR A 189 -1.75 13.16 6.74
CA TYR A 189 -2.45 14.13 5.86
C TYR A 189 -3.15 13.48 4.64
N GLY A 190 -3.32 12.15 4.64
CA GLY A 190 -3.86 11.36 3.54
C GLY A 190 -5.39 11.32 3.50
N ALA A 191 -5.90 10.62 2.50
CA ALA A 191 -7.32 10.58 2.15
C ALA A 191 -8.20 9.74 3.10
N GLY A 192 -7.61 9.05 4.08
CA GLY A 192 -8.35 8.30 5.11
C GLY A 192 -8.95 9.18 6.22
N GLN A 193 -8.49 10.43 6.36
CA GLN A 193 -8.79 11.30 7.49
C GLN A 193 -10.29 11.53 7.75
N ASN A 194 -11.07 11.74 6.71
CA ASN A 194 -12.50 12.05 6.86
C ASN A 194 -13.32 10.81 7.24
N ALA A 195 -13.03 9.66 6.62
CA ALA A 195 -13.71 8.41 6.93
C ALA A 195 -13.49 8.01 8.39
N MET A 196 -12.26 8.09 8.88
CA MET A 196 -11.95 7.75 10.26
C MET A 196 -12.60 8.69 11.26
N ARG A 197 -12.62 10.00 10.98
CA ARG A 197 -13.32 10.99 11.82
C ARG A 197 -14.82 10.72 11.90
N ARG A 198 -15.42 10.22 10.82
CA ARG A 198 -16.86 9.87 10.80
C ARG A 198 -17.15 8.56 11.51
N LEU A 199 -16.30 7.56 11.34
CA LEU A 199 -16.47 6.25 11.97
C LEU A 199 -16.19 6.29 13.47
N PHE A 200 -15.22 7.09 13.90
CA PHE A 200 -14.74 7.17 15.27
C PHE A 200 -14.48 8.63 15.66
N PRO A 201 -15.51 9.40 15.97
CA PRO A 201 -15.37 10.84 16.26
C PRO A 201 -14.59 11.15 17.55
N ASP A 202 -14.50 10.18 18.47
CA ASP A 202 -13.92 10.39 19.80
C ASP A 202 -12.48 9.85 19.93
N ILE A 203 -11.91 9.19 18.90
CA ILE A 203 -10.53 8.70 18.95
C ILE A 203 -9.52 9.82 18.78
N THR A 204 -8.28 9.56 19.23
CA THR A 204 -7.17 10.48 18.99
C THR A 204 -6.80 10.50 17.49
N LEU A 205 -6.86 11.66 16.87
CA LEU A 205 -6.55 11.87 15.45
C LEU A 205 -5.29 12.72 15.29
N LEU A 206 -4.32 12.24 14.53
CA LEU A 206 -3.11 12.97 14.16
C LEU A 206 -3.05 13.16 12.64
N HIS A 207 -2.54 14.30 12.16
CA HIS A 207 -2.39 14.62 10.73
C HIS A 207 -3.66 14.35 9.90
N CYS A 208 -4.81 14.68 10.50
CA CYS A 208 -6.15 14.52 9.91
C CYS A 208 -6.75 15.84 9.43
N GLU A 209 -5.94 16.77 8.94
CA GLU A 209 -6.32 18.02 8.28
C GLU A 209 -5.80 18.05 6.84
N HIS A 210 -6.42 18.89 6.02
CA HIS A 210 -6.04 19.04 4.62
C HIS A 210 -4.69 19.75 4.49
N ASN A 211 -3.65 19.01 4.17
CA ASN A 211 -2.32 19.53 3.86
C ASN A 211 -1.75 18.83 2.62
N PRO A 212 -1.91 19.42 1.41
CA PRO A 212 -1.44 18.79 0.17
C PRO A 212 0.09 18.72 0.04
N GLY A 213 0.81 19.37 0.94
CA GLY A 213 2.27 19.31 1.08
C GLY A 213 2.76 18.21 2.03
N PHE A 214 1.87 17.48 2.72
CA PHE A 214 2.20 16.42 3.67
C PHE A 214 3.32 16.82 4.66
N ASP A 215 3.36 18.08 5.03
CA ASP A 215 4.43 18.72 5.83
C ASP A 215 5.86 18.49 5.27
N GLY A 216 5.98 18.39 3.94
CA GLY A 216 7.25 18.13 3.25
C GLY A 216 7.72 16.68 3.30
N GLN A 217 7.00 15.78 3.96
CA GLN A 217 7.36 14.38 4.15
C GLN A 217 6.56 13.47 3.23
N ALA A 218 7.16 12.35 2.80
CA ALA A 218 6.43 11.31 2.09
C ALA A 218 5.41 10.64 3.04
N PRO A 219 4.11 10.52 2.67
CA PRO A 219 3.11 9.85 3.49
C PRO A 219 3.24 8.32 3.39
N GLU A 220 4.39 7.79 3.78
CA GLU A 220 4.69 6.35 3.82
C GLU A 220 4.66 5.85 5.27
N PRO A 221 3.81 4.85 5.62
CA PRO A 221 3.62 4.38 6.97
C PRO A 221 4.77 3.46 7.43
N ILE A 222 5.96 4.03 7.56
CA ILE A 222 7.17 3.39 8.10
C ILE A 222 7.67 4.17 9.31
N HIS A 223 8.27 3.50 10.25
CA HIS A 223 8.60 4.07 11.57
C HIS A 223 9.38 5.39 11.49
N LYS A 224 10.33 5.53 10.56
CA LYS A 224 11.13 6.76 10.39
C LYS A 224 10.29 8.01 10.09
N ASN A 225 9.10 7.85 9.51
CA ASN A 225 8.18 8.93 9.15
C ASN A 225 7.11 9.17 10.23
N LEU A 226 7.10 8.39 11.30
CA LEU A 226 6.01 8.30 12.29
C LEU A 226 6.51 8.50 13.72
N THR A 227 7.64 9.17 13.89
CA THR A 227 8.24 9.40 15.23
C THR A 227 7.31 10.20 16.13
N GLU A 228 6.61 11.20 15.59
CA GLU A 228 5.63 12.01 16.33
C GLU A 228 4.47 11.15 16.84
N PHE A 229 3.91 10.27 16.01
CA PHE A 229 2.84 9.37 16.41
C PHE A 229 3.29 8.35 17.46
N SER A 230 4.51 7.81 17.30
CA SER A 230 5.13 6.95 18.31
C SER A 230 5.27 7.64 19.67
N GLU A 231 5.77 8.88 19.70
CA GLU A 231 5.92 9.65 20.93
C GLU A 231 4.57 10.06 21.52
N LEU A 232 3.57 10.42 20.69
CA LEU A 232 2.21 10.68 21.16
C LEU A 232 1.65 9.47 21.93
N ILE A 233 1.78 8.26 21.40
CA ILE A 233 1.31 7.04 22.07
C ILE A 233 2.05 6.80 23.37
N LYS A 234 3.37 6.97 23.39
CA LYS A 234 4.19 6.78 24.60
C LYS A 234 3.82 7.75 25.73
N VAL A 235 3.56 9.00 25.37
CA VAL A 235 3.27 10.06 26.36
C VAL A 235 1.83 9.99 26.86
N SER A 236 0.89 9.57 26.04
CA SER A 236 -0.53 9.50 26.43
C SER A 236 -0.82 8.42 27.45
N GLU A 237 -0.01 7.34 27.50
CA GLU A 237 -0.17 6.15 28.36
C GLU A 237 -1.53 5.41 28.20
N ASP A 238 -2.53 6.03 27.63
CA ASP A 238 -3.90 5.51 27.49
C ASP A 238 -4.12 4.79 26.16
N ILE A 239 -3.43 5.17 25.08
CA ILE A 239 -3.64 4.60 23.74
C ILE A 239 -3.13 3.15 23.69
N ASP A 240 -4.05 2.21 23.42
CA ASP A 240 -3.75 0.78 23.37
C ASP A 240 -3.25 0.33 21.98
N CYS A 241 -3.70 1.01 20.91
CA CYS A 241 -3.26 0.72 19.56
C CYS A 241 -3.37 1.94 18.65
N GLY A 242 -2.31 2.25 17.91
CA GLY A 242 -2.29 3.27 16.86
C GLY A 242 -2.40 2.65 15.47
N LEU A 243 -3.23 3.23 14.61
CA LEU A 243 -3.41 2.88 13.20
C LEU A 243 -2.88 4.01 12.32
N VAL A 244 -2.14 3.67 11.29
CA VAL A 244 -1.62 4.64 10.31
C VAL A 244 -1.94 4.18 8.90
N THR A 245 -2.29 5.13 8.02
CA THR A 245 -2.43 4.85 6.58
C THR A 245 -1.59 5.82 5.75
N ASP A 246 -1.27 5.41 4.51
CA ASP A 246 -0.55 6.26 3.56
C ASP A 246 -1.46 7.30 2.88
N GLY A 247 -0.89 8.06 1.95
CA GLY A 247 -1.56 9.21 1.33
C GLY A 247 -2.89 8.91 0.64
N ASP A 248 -3.09 7.72 0.07
CA ASP A 248 -4.36 7.28 -0.52
C ASP A 248 -5.03 6.13 0.25
N ALA A 249 -4.57 5.88 1.47
CA ALA A 249 -5.08 4.95 2.46
C ALA A 249 -5.16 3.48 1.99
N ASP A 250 -4.29 3.09 1.06
CA ASP A 250 -4.22 1.70 0.58
C ASP A 250 -3.15 0.86 1.31
N ARG A 251 -2.34 1.48 2.20
CA ARG A 251 -1.34 0.83 3.06
C ARG A 251 -1.60 1.07 4.52
N ILE A 252 -1.04 0.19 5.36
CA ILE A 252 -1.20 0.21 6.80
C ILE A 252 0.13 0.08 7.54
N GLY A 253 0.22 0.75 8.68
CA GLY A 253 1.14 0.51 9.77
C GLY A 253 0.39 0.52 11.10
N LEU A 254 0.89 -0.19 12.11
CA LEU A 254 0.33 -0.18 13.46
C LEU A 254 1.38 0.18 14.50
N TYR A 255 0.89 0.62 15.66
CA TYR A 255 1.67 0.83 16.87
C TYR A 255 1.00 0.15 18.06
N ASN A 256 1.79 -0.49 18.90
CA ASN A 256 1.32 -1.01 20.17
C ASN A 256 1.29 0.10 21.25
N LYS A 257 0.79 -0.22 22.44
CA LYS A 257 0.70 0.69 23.59
C LYS A 257 2.02 1.32 24.01
N LYS A 258 3.15 0.70 23.66
CA LYS A 258 4.51 1.21 23.98
C LYS A 258 5.03 2.18 22.92
N GLY A 259 4.26 2.48 21.88
CA GLY A 259 4.71 3.24 20.73
C GLY A 259 5.73 2.49 19.88
N GLU A 260 5.73 1.15 19.92
CA GLU A 260 6.57 0.31 19.07
C GLU A 260 5.83 0.00 17.75
N PHE A 261 6.53 0.14 16.63
CA PHE A 261 5.97 -0.09 15.30
C PHE A 261 5.73 -1.58 15.03
N VAL A 262 4.53 -1.91 14.58
CA VAL A 262 4.14 -3.26 14.15
C VAL A 262 4.04 -3.26 12.64
N ASP A 263 4.97 -3.94 11.99
CA ASP A 263 5.14 -3.96 10.56
C ASP A 263 4.11 -4.85 9.84
N SER A 264 4.07 -4.73 8.52
CA SER A 264 3.17 -5.46 7.63
C SER A 264 3.30 -6.99 7.73
N HIS A 265 4.48 -7.50 8.05
CA HIS A 265 4.67 -8.94 8.21
C HIS A 265 3.91 -9.48 9.41
N HIS A 266 3.98 -8.77 10.54
CA HIS A 266 3.19 -9.08 11.73
C HIS A 266 1.69 -8.90 11.47
N ILE A 267 1.31 -7.82 10.75
CA ILE A 267 -0.09 -7.55 10.37
C ILE A 267 -0.68 -8.68 9.54
N ILE A 268 0.03 -9.16 8.51
CA ILE A 268 -0.41 -10.30 7.69
C ILE A 268 -0.60 -11.56 8.55
N LEU A 269 0.34 -11.85 9.44
CA LEU A 269 0.28 -13.00 10.34
C LEU A 269 -0.91 -12.89 11.32
N LEU A 270 -1.14 -11.72 11.90
CA LEU A 270 -2.29 -11.43 12.78
C LEU A 270 -3.62 -11.65 12.03
N LEU A 271 -3.72 -11.20 10.79
CA LEU A 271 -4.91 -11.39 9.96
C LEU A 271 -5.16 -12.86 9.64
N VAL A 272 -4.13 -13.61 9.23
CA VAL A 272 -4.26 -15.05 9.00
C VAL A 272 -4.70 -15.75 10.28
N HIS A 273 -4.09 -15.40 11.41
CA HIS A 273 -4.43 -15.95 12.72
C HIS A 273 -5.87 -15.66 13.11
N TYR A 274 -6.30 -14.41 13.01
CA TYR A 274 -7.67 -13.99 13.35
C TYR A 274 -8.71 -14.64 12.46
N LEU A 275 -8.56 -14.52 11.16
CA LEU A 275 -9.58 -15.01 10.22
C LEU A 275 -9.69 -16.53 10.25
N HIS A 276 -8.57 -17.24 10.40
CA HIS A 276 -8.60 -18.70 10.45
C HIS A 276 -8.99 -19.23 11.84
N LYS A 277 -8.21 -18.90 12.87
CA LYS A 277 -8.35 -19.50 14.20
C LYS A 277 -9.59 -19.00 14.95
N TYR A 278 -9.91 -17.72 14.83
CA TYR A 278 -11.02 -17.11 15.59
C TYR A 278 -12.31 -17.02 14.80
N LYS A 279 -12.23 -16.70 13.51
CA LYS A 279 -13.44 -16.63 12.65
C LYS A 279 -13.74 -17.94 11.91
N GLY A 280 -12.90 -18.97 12.01
CA GLY A 280 -13.10 -20.26 11.34
C GLY A 280 -13.10 -20.18 9.82
N MET A 281 -12.55 -19.12 9.26
CA MET A 281 -12.51 -18.92 7.81
C MET A 281 -11.36 -19.72 7.17
N SER A 282 -11.54 -20.09 5.91
CA SER A 282 -10.53 -20.77 5.13
C SER A 282 -10.34 -20.13 3.76
N GLY A 283 -9.20 -20.40 3.13
CA GLY A 283 -8.81 -19.90 1.84
C GLY A 283 -7.29 -19.87 1.71
N LYS A 284 -6.80 -19.61 0.51
CA LYS A 284 -5.38 -19.50 0.22
C LYS A 284 -4.80 -18.22 0.85
N VAL A 285 -3.60 -18.30 1.38
CA VAL A 285 -2.79 -17.13 1.74
C VAL A 285 -1.91 -16.78 0.55
N ILE A 286 -1.86 -15.51 0.16
CA ILE A 286 -1.01 -15.08 -0.96
C ILE A 286 -0.13 -13.94 -0.47
N THR A 287 1.16 -14.03 -0.72
CA THR A 287 2.11 -12.97 -0.36
C THR A 287 3.15 -12.78 -1.44
N THR A 288 3.85 -11.66 -1.40
CA THR A 288 4.93 -11.38 -2.33
C THR A 288 6.24 -12.02 -1.88
N PHE A 289 7.16 -12.13 -2.82
CA PHE A 289 8.48 -12.75 -2.61
C PHE A 289 9.29 -12.08 -1.48
N SER A 290 9.10 -10.78 -1.26
CA SER A 290 9.78 -9.99 -0.22
C SER A 290 9.28 -10.25 1.21
N ALA A 291 8.10 -10.84 1.38
CA ALA A 291 7.53 -11.07 2.70
C ALA A 291 8.27 -12.19 3.48
N THR A 292 8.08 -12.19 4.80
CA THR A 292 8.70 -13.16 5.70
C THR A 292 8.26 -14.60 5.42
N SER A 293 9.19 -15.57 5.59
CA SER A 293 8.88 -16.99 5.51
C SER A 293 7.92 -17.46 6.61
N LYS A 294 7.79 -16.70 7.71
CA LYS A 294 6.88 -17.00 8.82
C LYS A 294 5.41 -17.09 8.38
N ILE A 295 5.02 -16.36 7.32
CA ILE A 295 3.69 -16.49 6.73
C ILE A 295 3.49 -17.89 6.14
N THR A 296 4.52 -18.44 5.47
CA THR A 296 4.49 -19.82 4.96
C THR A 296 4.42 -20.84 6.10
N GLU A 297 5.15 -20.62 7.18
CA GLU A 297 5.12 -21.49 8.37
C GLU A 297 3.73 -21.50 9.01
N MET A 298 3.13 -20.33 9.20
CA MET A 298 1.77 -20.21 9.76
C MET A 298 0.72 -20.86 8.85
N ALA A 299 0.75 -20.60 7.55
CA ALA A 299 -0.17 -21.23 6.60
C ALA A 299 -0.09 -22.75 6.71
N LYS A 300 1.11 -23.33 6.74
CA LYS A 300 1.32 -24.76 6.93
C LYS A 300 0.80 -25.28 8.28
N ALA A 301 1.06 -24.54 9.37
CA ALA A 301 0.58 -24.91 10.71
C ALA A 301 -0.95 -24.97 10.78
N TYR A 302 -1.63 -24.12 10.00
CA TYR A 302 -3.09 -24.08 9.91
C TYR A 302 -3.69 -24.93 8.77
N GLY A 303 -2.87 -25.64 8.00
CA GLY A 303 -3.34 -26.43 6.87
C GLY A 303 -3.93 -25.59 5.74
N LEU A 304 -3.47 -24.34 5.59
CA LEU A 304 -3.88 -23.42 4.54
C LEU A 304 -2.90 -23.50 3.36
N ASP A 305 -3.45 -23.39 2.14
CA ASP A 305 -2.63 -23.22 0.95
C ASP A 305 -1.93 -21.87 0.96
N ILE A 306 -0.69 -21.83 0.45
CA ILE A 306 0.07 -20.59 0.31
C ILE A 306 0.65 -20.48 -1.09
N GLU A 307 0.59 -19.28 -1.65
CA GLU A 307 1.23 -18.92 -2.92
C GLU A 307 2.10 -17.68 -2.75
N ILE A 308 3.31 -17.72 -3.31
CA ILE A 308 4.25 -16.60 -3.31
C ILE A 308 4.31 -16.06 -4.73
N THR A 309 3.94 -14.77 -4.88
CA THR A 309 3.92 -14.07 -6.17
C THR A 309 5.13 -13.16 -6.32
N LYS A 310 5.27 -12.61 -7.53
CA LYS A 310 6.11 -11.43 -7.77
C LYS A 310 5.62 -10.24 -6.97
N ILE A 311 6.48 -9.23 -6.82
CA ILE A 311 6.14 -7.96 -6.17
C ILE A 311 5.13 -7.20 -7.02
N GLY A 312 4.13 -6.65 -6.35
CA GLY A 312 3.05 -5.89 -6.96
C GLY A 312 1.68 -6.50 -6.68
N PHE A 313 0.85 -5.74 -5.98
CA PHE A 313 -0.48 -6.21 -5.53
C PHE A 313 -1.39 -6.67 -6.68
N LYS A 314 -1.18 -6.19 -7.89
CA LYS A 314 -1.91 -6.63 -9.10
C LYS A 314 -1.90 -8.16 -9.30
N TYR A 315 -0.79 -8.83 -8.96
CA TYR A 315 -0.68 -10.29 -9.07
C TYR A 315 -1.48 -11.01 -7.97
N ILE A 316 -1.52 -10.44 -6.77
CA ILE A 316 -2.37 -10.90 -5.67
C ILE A 316 -3.84 -10.70 -6.03
N CYS A 317 -4.19 -9.53 -6.53
CA CYS A 317 -5.55 -9.18 -6.93
C CYS A 317 -6.11 -10.13 -8.00
N GLU A 318 -5.34 -10.45 -9.04
CA GLU A 318 -5.76 -11.42 -10.09
C GLU A 318 -6.17 -12.77 -9.47
N LYS A 319 -5.44 -13.23 -8.45
CA LYS A 319 -5.78 -14.44 -7.72
C LYS A 319 -7.02 -14.27 -6.85
N MET A 320 -7.15 -13.14 -6.15
CA MET A 320 -8.32 -12.87 -5.31
C MET A 320 -9.63 -12.82 -6.11
N VAL A 321 -9.57 -12.39 -7.38
CA VAL A 321 -10.73 -12.37 -8.29
C VAL A 321 -11.14 -13.78 -8.74
N THR A 322 -10.19 -14.70 -8.87
CA THR A 322 -10.42 -16.01 -9.48
C THR A 322 -10.39 -17.17 -8.50
N GLU A 323 -9.84 -17.00 -7.31
CA GLU A 323 -9.63 -18.04 -6.32
C GLU A 323 -10.19 -17.66 -4.94
N ASN A 324 -10.34 -18.64 -4.07
CA ASN A 324 -10.76 -18.42 -2.69
C ASN A 324 -9.54 -18.02 -1.84
N VAL A 325 -9.25 -16.73 -1.77
CA VAL A 325 -8.12 -16.18 -1.03
C VAL A 325 -8.60 -15.67 0.33
N LEU A 326 -7.91 -16.06 1.40
CA LEU A 326 -8.18 -15.62 2.78
C LEU A 326 -7.53 -14.27 3.08
N VAL A 327 -6.23 -14.19 2.80
CA VAL A 327 -5.40 -12.97 2.98
C VAL A 327 -4.47 -12.85 1.80
N GLY A 328 -4.42 -11.68 1.20
CA GLY A 328 -3.44 -11.29 0.19
C GLY A 328 -2.66 -10.05 0.66
N GLY A 329 -1.32 -10.13 0.78
CA GLY A 329 -0.55 -9.01 1.34
C GLY A 329 0.89 -8.91 0.87
N GLU A 330 1.37 -7.66 0.87
CA GLU A 330 2.73 -7.27 0.54
C GLU A 330 3.46 -6.73 1.77
N GLU A 331 4.79 -6.84 1.79
CA GLU A 331 5.64 -6.25 2.83
C GLU A 331 5.51 -4.72 2.92
N SER A 332 5.05 -4.08 1.85
CA SER A 332 4.82 -2.64 1.80
C SER A 332 3.60 -2.15 2.60
N GLY A 333 2.84 -3.06 3.21
CA GLY A 333 1.62 -2.76 3.97
C GLY A 333 0.34 -2.74 3.13
N GLY A 334 0.43 -3.06 1.85
CA GLY A 334 -0.74 -3.22 0.98
C GLY A 334 -1.38 -4.59 1.18
N ILE A 335 -2.54 -4.65 1.83
CA ILE A 335 -3.17 -5.90 2.25
C ILE A 335 -4.67 -5.89 1.92
N ALA A 336 -5.19 -7.01 1.47
CA ALA A 336 -6.62 -7.28 1.30
C ALA A 336 -7.01 -8.63 1.90
N ILE A 337 -8.25 -8.76 2.32
CA ILE A 337 -8.77 -9.96 2.97
C ILE A 337 -10.09 -10.42 2.35
N LYS A 338 -10.41 -11.68 2.56
CA LYS A 338 -11.68 -12.27 2.15
C LYS A 338 -12.87 -11.53 2.75
N GLY A 339 -13.89 -11.30 1.95
CA GLY A 339 -15.15 -10.68 2.40
C GLY A 339 -15.30 -9.20 2.04
N PHE A 340 -14.30 -8.62 1.39
CA PHE A 340 -14.34 -7.29 0.82
C PHE A 340 -13.86 -7.28 -0.64
N ILE A 341 -13.74 -6.12 -1.26
CA ILE A 341 -13.19 -5.98 -2.62
C ILE A 341 -11.73 -6.43 -2.67
N PRO A 342 -11.23 -6.92 -3.82
CA PRO A 342 -9.84 -7.35 -3.96
C PRO A 342 -8.89 -6.16 -4.14
N GLU A 343 -8.97 -5.20 -3.22
CA GLU A 343 -8.17 -3.99 -3.15
C GLU A 343 -7.51 -3.87 -1.78
N ARG A 344 -6.32 -3.28 -1.75
CA ARG A 344 -5.62 -2.88 -0.53
C ARG A 344 -6.44 -1.79 0.16
N ASP A 345 -6.59 -1.92 1.46
CA ASP A 345 -7.35 -0.96 2.26
C ASP A 345 -6.81 -0.89 3.69
N GLY A 346 -6.03 0.15 3.99
CA GLY A 346 -5.41 0.32 5.30
C GLY A 346 -6.42 0.50 6.43
N ILE A 347 -7.53 1.19 6.18
CA ILE A 347 -8.60 1.38 7.17
C ILE A 347 -9.30 0.06 7.45
N TRP A 348 -9.73 -0.66 6.40
CA TRP A 348 -10.41 -1.95 6.55
C TRP A 348 -9.58 -2.97 7.33
N ILE A 349 -8.29 -3.04 7.02
CA ILE A 349 -7.36 -3.92 7.72
C ILE A 349 -7.16 -3.48 9.18
N GLY A 350 -6.99 -2.19 9.42
CA GLY A 350 -6.90 -1.63 10.78
C GLY A 350 -8.12 -1.95 11.63
N LEU A 351 -9.32 -1.73 11.08
CA LEU A 351 -10.57 -2.05 11.76
C LEU A 351 -10.74 -3.55 12.00
N THR A 352 -10.25 -4.40 11.10
CA THR A 352 -10.25 -5.85 11.31
C THR A 352 -9.43 -6.22 12.55
N LEU A 353 -8.29 -5.59 12.76
CA LEU A 353 -7.44 -5.84 13.92
C LEU A 353 -7.97 -5.18 15.21
N TRP A 354 -8.55 -3.99 15.12
CA TRP A 354 -9.25 -3.38 16.27
C TRP A 354 -10.44 -4.23 16.71
N GLU A 355 -11.23 -4.76 15.77
CA GLU A 355 -12.30 -5.71 16.08
C GLU A 355 -11.76 -6.99 16.74
N PHE A 356 -10.60 -7.48 16.29
CA PHE A 356 -9.93 -8.62 16.89
C PHE A 356 -9.54 -8.34 18.37
N MET A 357 -8.89 -7.22 18.62
CA MET A 357 -8.55 -6.79 19.97
C MET A 357 -9.80 -6.65 20.84
N ALA A 358 -10.80 -5.90 20.38
CA ALA A 358 -12.03 -5.64 21.09
C ALA A 358 -12.81 -6.92 21.45
N LYS A 359 -12.97 -7.83 20.49
CA LYS A 359 -13.75 -9.09 20.72
C LYS A 359 -13.00 -10.11 21.60
N THR A 360 -11.68 -10.02 21.68
CA THR A 360 -10.88 -10.94 22.53
C THR A 360 -10.51 -10.35 23.87
N GLY A 361 -10.59 -9.03 24.02
CA GLY A 361 -10.10 -8.31 25.19
C GLY A 361 -8.57 -8.38 25.36
N LYS A 362 -7.85 -8.67 24.27
CA LYS A 362 -6.37 -8.85 24.27
C LYS A 362 -5.68 -7.63 23.69
N SER A 363 -4.56 -7.26 24.27
CA SER A 363 -3.68 -6.24 23.70
C SER A 363 -3.07 -6.71 22.38
N LEU A 364 -2.56 -5.77 21.59
CA LEU A 364 -1.85 -6.09 20.33
C LEU A 364 -0.62 -6.95 20.63
N ASP A 365 0.11 -6.70 21.74
CA ASP A 365 1.27 -7.49 22.17
C ASP A 365 0.88 -8.94 22.49
N ASP A 366 -0.28 -9.18 23.16
CA ASP A 366 -0.76 -10.52 23.45
C ASP A 366 -1.09 -11.28 22.16
N LEU A 367 -1.71 -10.61 21.19
CA LEU A 367 -2.04 -11.21 19.90
C LEU A 367 -0.79 -11.52 19.08
N ILE A 368 0.22 -10.65 19.12
CA ILE A 368 1.54 -10.91 18.51
C ILE A 368 2.21 -12.10 19.22
N GLN A 369 2.10 -12.22 20.54
CA GLN A 369 2.63 -13.38 21.26
C GLN A 369 1.96 -14.70 20.82
N GLU A 370 0.64 -14.71 20.57
CA GLU A 370 -0.02 -15.89 20.01
C GLU A 370 0.51 -16.26 18.61
N VAL A 371 0.83 -15.25 17.78
CA VAL A 371 1.49 -15.48 16.49
C VAL A 371 2.87 -16.13 16.71
N TYR A 372 3.66 -15.61 17.65
CA TYR A 372 4.96 -16.16 17.97
C TYR A 372 4.91 -17.58 18.54
N ASP A 373 3.85 -17.93 19.28
CA ASP A 373 3.63 -19.30 19.76
C ASP A 373 3.44 -20.30 18.60
N VAL A 374 2.99 -19.83 17.44
CA VAL A 374 2.81 -20.67 16.24
C VAL A 374 4.06 -20.71 15.37
N VAL A 375 4.72 -19.57 15.13
CA VAL A 375 5.78 -19.46 14.11
C VAL A 375 7.17 -19.12 14.70
N GLY A 376 7.26 -18.94 16.02
CA GLY A 376 8.47 -18.45 16.68
C GLY A 376 8.65 -16.94 16.52
N LYS A 377 9.47 -16.35 17.39
CA LYS A 377 9.80 -14.92 17.33
C LYS A 377 10.64 -14.60 16.09
N PHE A 378 10.39 -13.45 15.52
CA PHE A 378 11.17 -12.89 14.41
C PHE A 378 11.13 -11.36 14.46
N ALA A 379 12.02 -10.71 13.73
CA ALA A 379 11.99 -9.29 13.49
C ALA A 379 12.37 -8.98 12.04
N MET A 380 11.96 -7.85 11.54
CA MET A 380 12.27 -7.38 10.18
C MET A 380 12.96 -6.03 10.26
N GLY A 381 14.01 -5.87 9.44
CA GLY A 381 14.66 -4.59 9.21
C GLY A 381 14.56 -4.23 7.73
N ARG A 382 14.37 -2.95 7.43
CA ARG A 382 14.37 -2.42 6.07
C ARG A 382 15.40 -1.32 5.95
N ILE A 383 16.26 -1.41 4.93
CA ILE A 383 17.23 -0.38 4.56
C ILE A 383 16.99 -0.01 3.11
N ASP A 384 16.62 1.24 2.85
CA ASP A 384 16.44 1.79 1.52
C ASP A 384 17.70 2.53 1.11
N LEU A 385 18.35 2.07 0.03
CA LEU A 385 19.61 2.63 -0.47
C LEU A 385 19.37 3.42 -1.74
N HIS A 386 19.86 4.66 -1.77
CA HIS A 386 19.93 5.47 -2.98
C HIS A 386 21.23 5.17 -3.72
N ILE A 387 21.18 4.29 -4.72
CA ILE A 387 22.33 3.85 -5.50
C ILE A 387 22.12 4.14 -6.98
N THR A 388 23.22 4.22 -7.74
CA THR A 388 23.13 4.35 -9.20
C THR A 388 22.71 3.04 -9.86
N GLU A 389 22.11 3.12 -11.05
CA GLU A 389 21.70 1.93 -11.81
C GLU A 389 22.90 0.98 -12.08
N GLU A 390 24.10 1.54 -12.31
CA GLU A 390 25.32 0.75 -12.49
C GLU A 390 25.66 -0.09 -11.25
N ILE A 391 25.54 0.49 -10.04
CA ILE A 391 25.77 -0.23 -8.79
C ILE A 391 24.72 -1.32 -8.60
N LYS A 392 23.46 -0.98 -8.81
CA LYS A 392 22.33 -1.92 -8.75
C LYS A 392 22.58 -3.11 -9.65
N GLN A 393 22.85 -2.88 -10.94
CA GLN A 393 23.08 -3.95 -11.91
C GLN A 393 24.27 -4.82 -11.52
N ARG A 394 25.34 -4.24 -11.04
CA ARG A 394 26.52 -4.98 -10.57
C ARG A 394 26.20 -5.91 -9.38
N VAL A 395 25.35 -5.46 -8.43
CA VAL A 395 24.90 -6.30 -7.30
C VAL A 395 24.06 -7.45 -7.81
N LEU A 396 23.08 -7.19 -8.67
CA LEU A 396 22.22 -8.20 -9.27
C LEU A 396 23.02 -9.26 -10.04
N ASP A 397 23.99 -8.84 -10.85
CA ASP A 397 24.89 -9.75 -11.59
C ASP A 397 25.72 -10.65 -10.66
N LYS A 398 26.19 -10.11 -9.54
CA LYS A 398 26.90 -10.90 -8.53
C LYS A 398 25.99 -11.89 -7.82
N CYS A 399 24.76 -11.49 -7.48
CA CYS A 399 23.75 -12.40 -6.94
C CYS A 399 23.45 -13.55 -7.91
N LYS A 400 23.17 -13.22 -9.17
CA LYS A 400 22.90 -14.16 -10.25
C LYS A 400 24.06 -15.13 -10.48
N ALA A 401 25.29 -14.65 -10.41
CA ALA A 401 26.48 -15.46 -10.56
C ALA A 401 26.86 -16.26 -9.30
N GLY A 402 26.09 -16.17 -8.21
CA GLY A 402 26.39 -16.87 -6.95
C GLY A 402 27.70 -16.43 -6.30
N LYS A 403 28.16 -15.20 -6.57
CA LYS A 403 29.45 -14.70 -6.06
C LYS A 403 29.42 -14.33 -4.58
N TYR A 404 28.24 -14.13 -4.01
CA TYR A 404 28.11 -13.90 -2.59
C TYR A 404 27.96 -15.22 -1.86
N THR A 405 28.94 -15.58 -1.04
CA THR A 405 28.99 -16.84 -0.30
C THR A 405 28.69 -16.66 1.20
N SER A 406 28.77 -15.44 1.69
CA SER A 406 28.50 -15.11 3.08
C SER A 406 28.01 -13.67 3.23
N PHE A 407 27.30 -13.39 4.34
CA PHE A 407 27.04 -12.07 4.89
C PHE A 407 27.80 -11.95 6.21
N GLY A 408 28.85 -11.14 6.24
CA GLY A 408 29.72 -11.12 7.40
C GLY A 408 30.13 -12.55 7.76
N ASN A 409 29.81 -12.98 8.96
CA ASN A 409 30.10 -14.31 9.47
C ASN A 409 29.10 -15.39 9.07
N TYR A 410 28.02 -15.05 8.35
CA TYR A 410 26.94 -15.97 8.02
C TYR A 410 27.09 -16.52 6.60
N LYS A 411 27.24 -17.83 6.49
CA LYS A 411 27.35 -18.53 5.21
C LYS A 411 25.98 -18.55 4.52
N ILE A 412 25.92 -18.10 3.26
CA ILE A 412 24.72 -18.22 2.44
C ILE A 412 24.48 -19.68 2.12
N GLN A 413 23.30 -20.18 2.43
CA GLN A 413 22.88 -21.54 2.15
C GLN A 413 22.11 -21.65 0.85
N LYS A 414 21.32 -20.63 0.50
CA LYS A 414 20.48 -20.63 -0.68
C LYS A 414 20.32 -19.22 -1.23
N VAL A 415 20.34 -19.13 -2.56
CA VAL A 415 19.96 -17.94 -3.32
C VAL A 415 18.69 -18.29 -4.09
N GLU A 416 17.62 -17.51 -3.90
CA GLU A 416 16.38 -17.64 -4.64
C GLU A 416 16.24 -16.42 -5.55
N ASP A 417 15.87 -16.66 -6.80
CA ASP A 417 15.64 -15.65 -7.84
C ASP A 417 14.19 -15.80 -8.30
N LEU A 418 13.32 -14.86 -7.97
CA LEU A 418 11.93 -14.84 -8.41
C LEU A 418 11.56 -13.49 -9.03
N ASP A 419 11.81 -12.41 -8.29
CA ASP A 419 11.56 -11.01 -8.68
C ASP A 419 12.55 -10.10 -7.96
N GLY A 420 13.81 -10.49 -8.00
CA GLY A 420 14.92 -10.04 -7.17
C GLY A 420 15.58 -11.23 -6.48
N TYR A 421 16.63 -10.99 -5.70
CA TYR A 421 17.40 -12.04 -5.09
C TYR A 421 17.13 -12.13 -3.58
N LYS A 422 16.73 -13.33 -3.13
CA LYS A 422 16.57 -13.67 -1.73
C LYS A 422 17.70 -14.60 -1.31
N LEU A 423 18.56 -14.11 -0.43
CA LEU A 423 19.70 -14.87 0.07
C LEU A 423 19.37 -15.36 1.48
N LYS A 424 19.40 -16.68 1.66
CA LYS A 424 19.13 -17.32 2.95
C LYS A 424 20.42 -17.78 3.60
N ALA A 425 20.66 -17.38 4.83
CA ALA A 425 21.76 -17.82 5.67
C ALA A 425 21.22 -18.35 6.99
N HIS A 426 21.82 -19.41 7.52
CA HIS A 426 21.44 -19.95 8.81
C HIS A 426 22.31 -19.35 9.91
N TYR A 427 21.67 -18.96 11.00
CA TYR A 427 22.29 -18.39 12.17
C TYR A 427 21.94 -19.19 13.42
N GLY A 428 22.95 -19.61 14.17
CA GLY A 428 22.79 -20.43 15.37
C GLY A 428 22.81 -19.67 16.70
N GLY A 429 22.49 -18.36 16.72
CA GLY A 429 22.54 -17.53 17.94
C GLY A 429 21.81 -16.19 17.82
N PRO A 430 21.76 -15.38 18.89
CA PRO A 430 21.08 -14.08 18.86
C PRO A 430 21.73 -13.11 17.84
N SER A 431 20.90 -12.31 17.21
CA SER A 431 21.27 -11.36 16.16
C SER A 431 22.35 -10.37 16.63
N SER A 432 23.33 -10.10 15.78
CA SER A 432 24.34 -9.10 16.07
C SER A 432 24.36 -7.99 15.00
N PRO A 433 24.84 -6.79 15.34
CA PRO A 433 25.11 -5.69 14.40
C PRO A 433 25.95 -6.09 13.19
N ALA A 434 26.70 -7.18 13.28
CA ALA A 434 27.60 -7.70 12.27
C ALA A 434 26.94 -8.04 10.92
N VAL A 435 25.61 -8.19 10.86
CA VAL A 435 24.90 -8.44 9.56
C VAL A 435 24.65 -7.16 8.81
N ILE A 436 24.30 -6.09 9.50
CA ILE A 436 24.15 -4.76 8.89
C ILE A 436 25.49 -4.29 8.36
N ASP A 437 26.56 -4.40 9.15
CA ASP A 437 27.95 -4.17 8.71
C ASP A 437 28.35 -5.01 7.50
N ALA A 438 27.80 -6.22 7.38
CA ALA A 438 28.10 -7.10 6.26
C ALA A 438 27.39 -6.65 4.96
N VAL A 439 26.16 -6.15 5.07
CA VAL A 439 25.43 -5.55 3.94
C VAL A 439 26.13 -4.28 3.49
N GLU A 440 26.53 -3.41 4.41
CA GLU A 440 27.27 -2.19 4.14
C GLU A 440 28.60 -2.46 3.41
N LYS A 441 29.35 -3.48 3.83
CA LYS A 441 30.60 -3.90 3.17
C LYS A 441 30.41 -4.53 1.77
N MET A 442 29.20 -4.91 1.41
CA MET A 442 28.86 -5.34 0.04
C MET A 442 28.63 -4.15 -0.89
N ILE A 443 28.40 -2.97 -0.34
CA ILE A 443 28.26 -1.71 -1.08
C ILE A 443 29.67 -1.15 -1.29
N PRO A 444 30.03 -0.67 -2.48
CA PRO A 444 31.38 -0.13 -2.72
C PRO A 444 31.65 1.13 -1.90
N ASP A 445 32.91 1.30 -1.46
CA ASP A 445 33.42 2.46 -0.71
C ASP A 445 33.17 3.85 -1.36
N SER A 446 32.74 3.88 -2.61
CA SER A 446 32.42 5.10 -3.34
C SER A 446 31.03 5.68 -3.08
N VAL A 447 30.18 4.99 -2.30
CA VAL A 447 28.90 5.52 -1.84
C VAL A 447 29.11 6.03 -0.42
N SER A 448 29.42 7.32 -0.28
CA SER A 448 29.45 7.95 1.04
C SER A 448 28.02 8.02 1.58
N MET A 449 27.64 7.05 2.38
CA MET A 449 26.42 7.11 3.15
C MET A 449 26.70 7.82 4.47
N ASN A 450 26.02 8.95 4.73
CA ASN A 450 25.87 9.46 6.08
C ASN A 450 24.85 8.55 6.82
N LEU A 451 25.29 7.34 7.14
CA LEU A 451 24.56 6.49 8.07
C LEU A 451 24.93 6.94 9.47
N SER A 452 23.94 7.17 10.31
CA SER A 452 24.12 7.28 11.74
C SER A 452 24.89 6.05 12.24
N SER A 453 25.83 6.24 13.15
CA SER A 453 26.57 5.10 13.67
C SER A 453 25.62 4.06 14.30
N MET A 454 25.99 2.78 14.29
CA MET A 454 25.19 1.72 14.92
C MET A 454 24.83 2.08 16.36
N GLU A 455 25.73 2.78 17.05
CA GLU A 455 25.53 3.26 18.41
C GLU A 455 24.42 4.33 18.52
N GLU A 456 24.22 5.14 17.48
CA GLU A 456 23.10 6.09 17.40
C GLU A 456 21.79 5.40 17.06
N LEU A 457 21.82 4.37 16.21
CA LEU A 457 20.66 3.54 15.88
C LEU A 457 20.20 2.68 17.07
N GLU A 458 21.14 2.13 17.86
CA GLU A 458 20.82 1.42 19.11
C GLU A 458 20.26 2.36 20.19
N LYS A 459 20.82 3.57 20.34
CA LYS A 459 20.31 4.59 21.26
C LYS A 459 18.94 5.13 20.88
N SER A 460 18.58 5.09 19.59
CA SER A 460 17.26 5.53 19.09
C SER A 460 16.19 4.45 19.15
N CYS A 461 16.45 3.28 19.71
CA CYS A 461 15.55 2.11 19.73
C CYS A 461 15.04 1.67 18.33
N MET A 462 15.70 2.05 17.25
CA MET A 462 15.32 1.69 15.88
C MET A 462 15.79 0.30 15.45
N ILE A 463 16.54 -0.41 16.30
CA ILE A 463 16.99 -1.78 16.02
C ILE A 463 16.63 -2.67 17.21
N SER A 464 15.57 -3.43 17.06
CA SER A 464 15.32 -4.58 17.92
C SER A 464 15.08 -5.81 17.05
N TYR A 465 16.10 -6.68 17.00
CA TYR A 465 16.07 -8.05 16.47
C TYR A 465 15.63 -8.23 15.00
N VAL A 466 16.57 -8.65 14.18
CA VAL A 466 16.39 -9.04 12.77
C VAL A 466 16.24 -10.56 12.71
N ASP A 467 15.21 -11.05 11.99
CA ASP A 467 15.17 -12.45 11.56
C ASP A 467 16.17 -12.65 10.41
N LEU A 468 17.33 -13.19 10.75
CA LEU A 468 18.47 -13.31 9.84
C LEU A 468 18.40 -14.52 8.90
N GLU A 469 17.28 -15.23 8.84
CA GLU A 469 17.12 -16.27 7.86
C GLU A 469 16.98 -15.72 6.43
N THR A 470 16.67 -14.42 6.29
CA THR A 470 16.36 -13.86 4.98
C THR A 470 16.82 -12.41 4.82
N LEU A 471 17.80 -12.17 3.96
CA LEU A 471 18.12 -10.85 3.41
C LEU A 471 17.48 -10.72 2.03
N TYR A 472 16.75 -9.67 1.80
CA TYR A 472 16.11 -9.36 0.54
C TYR A 472 16.79 -8.16 -0.15
N VAL A 473 17.20 -8.35 -1.41
CA VAL A 473 17.67 -7.27 -2.29
C VAL A 473 16.61 -7.06 -3.35
N GLN A 474 15.81 -6.04 -3.19
CA GLN A 474 14.76 -5.69 -4.13
C GLN A 474 15.28 -4.85 -5.28
N GLU A 475 14.79 -5.10 -6.48
CA GLU A 475 14.88 -4.17 -7.58
C GLU A 475 13.91 -3.01 -7.31
N VAL A 476 14.41 -1.95 -6.66
CA VAL A 476 13.65 -0.71 -6.54
C VAL A 476 13.74 -0.03 -7.89
N GLU A 477 12.62 0.03 -8.61
CA GLU A 477 12.51 0.87 -9.79
C GLU A 477 12.81 2.32 -9.37
N SER A 478 14.03 2.77 -9.68
CA SER A 478 14.37 4.18 -9.60
C SER A 478 13.63 4.90 -10.72
N LYS A 479 12.56 5.55 -10.40
CA LYS A 479 12.03 6.71 -11.11
C LYS A 479 11.39 7.65 -10.12
#